data_896d79360e9542b37b163d506eb39973
#
_entry.id   896d79360e9542b37b163d506eb39973
#
_cell.length_a   1.000
_cell.length_b   1.000
_cell.length_c   1.000
_cell.angle_alpha   90.00
_cell.angle_beta   90.00
_cell.angle_gamma   90.00
#
_symmetry.space_group_name_H-M   'P 1'
#
loop_
_entity.id
_entity.type
_entity.pdbx_description
1 polymer ?
#
loop_
_entity_poly.entity_id
_entity_poly.type
_entity_poly.pdbx_seq_one_letter_code
_entity_poly.pdbx_strand_id
1 'polypeptide(L)'
;MLQITSLLSQEDENRFIASSSFLIIDDFSGMRTMLSGVLRNCGANPKAISFAADGREALHQLGSQRYDVVLCDYNLGTGQNGMQVLEEARHRQLIGPSCCWLMVTADKTVETVMGTAEAQPDAYLIKPVTEAVLVSRINKIKMRKDAFKDIDQAILGQEYSRAIQLCDERAAIDKANAIELLRLKCELLTRTGQAEKARSFYEKLLAAREIPWAQLGLAKAFLQLGDPDTACELLEQLVNRSRSYLEAYDCLAETYRQLVLPEKAEHIIERALSLSPRSHTRQRMMGEMALASGKLERAEKAFRQAIQLAEFSVYKSPDSYIGLARVVHGRGNPQEALNILDQMNKVFDSDEAALQAKSLECRIFADNGNDPQTKKSTAELLQLLERGESGRLGPQVARNIAETLLQLGQTEKALQLLRTEVMNNPEDPANLEAVRQILRKQGLTDEGNELVENSRREAIEMMNSSALLSRSGDFQTAVSKIRQALEMMPRNVRLLFNAAHIMLSHMERTGSDPQLLRETRRLLASANVHAPGEPRHNELMIRLEALSTAE
;
A
#
# COMPACT_ATOMS: atom_id res chain seq x y z
N MET A 1 -7.78 -20.05 -41.36
CA MET A 1 -6.77 -19.42 -40.45
C MET A 1 -6.98 -19.73 -38.98
N LEU A 2 -7.89 -20.61 -38.63
CA LEU A 2 -8.21 -21.00 -37.22
C LEU A 2 -7.59 -22.35 -36.79
N GLN A 3 -6.79 -22.98 -37.62
CA GLN A 3 -6.19 -24.30 -37.33
C GLN A 3 -4.67 -24.30 -37.12
N ILE A 4 -3.99 -23.17 -37.28
CA ILE A 4 -2.51 -23.10 -37.09
C ILE A 4 -2.15 -22.71 -35.65
N THR A 5 -3.08 -22.13 -34.89
CA THR A 5 -2.89 -21.77 -33.47
C THR A 5 -3.03 -22.97 -32.52
N SER A 6 -3.52 -24.12 -32.99
CA SER A 6 -3.75 -25.31 -32.14
C SER A 6 -2.62 -26.35 -32.17
N LEU A 7 -1.64 -26.23 -33.05
CA LEU A 7 -0.58 -27.22 -33.23
C LEU A 7 0.79 -26.85 -32.63
N LEU A 8 0.98 -25.58 -32.22
CA LEU A 8 2.11 -25.18 -31.38
C LEU A 8 1.88 -25.54 -29.88
N SER A 9 0.77 -26.16 -29.59
CA SER A 9 0.21 -26.15 -28.24
C SER A 9 0.59 -27.36 -27.39
N GLN A 10 0.42 -28.56 -27.84
CA GLN A 10 0.48 -29.72 -26.94
C GLN A 10 1.89 -30.16 -26.57
N GLU A 11 2.87 -30.04 -27.46
CA GLU A 11 4.26 -30.37 -27.16
C GLU A 11 4.95 -29.28 -26.31
N ASP A 12 4.68 -27.98 -26.58
CA ASP A 12 5.20 -26.88 -25.78
C ASP A 12 4.50 -26.76 -24.42
N GLU A 13 3.19 -27.06 -24.36
CA GLU A 13 2.41 -27.13 -23.13
C GLU A 13 2.91 -28.21 -22.19
N ASN A 14 3.17 -29.41 -22.68
CA ASN A 14 3.73 -30.50 -21.89
C ASN A 14 5.21 -30.24 -21.49
N ARG A 15 5.95 -29.51 -22.33
CA ARG A 15 7.35 -29.16 -22.07
C ARG A 15 7.52 -28.24 -20.88
N PHE A 16 6.64 -27.23 -20.73
CA PHE A 16 6.68 -26.35 -19.54
C PHE A 16 6.42 -27.13 -18.25
N ILE A 17 5.37 -27.96 -18.20
CA ILE A 17 5.05 -28.76 -17.02
C ILE A 17 6.18 -29.74 -16.69
N ALA A 18 6.79 -30.37 -17.69
CA ALA A 18 7.88 -31.33 -17.49
C ALA A 18 9.16 -30.69 -16.91
N SER A 19 9.39 -29.40 -17.20
CA SER A 19 10.58 -28.66 -16.72
C SER A 19 10.32 -27.83 -15.47
N SER A 20 9.05 -27.68 -15.04
CA SER A 20 8.67 -26.82 -13.91
C SER A 20 8.86 -27.46 -12.56
N SER A 21 9.12 -26.62 -11.56
CA SER A 21 9.10 -26.96 -10.14
C SER A 21 7.74 -26.60 -9.53
N PHE A 22 7.22 -27.46 -8.68
CA PHE A 22 5.89 -27.35 -8.09
C PHE A 22 5.93 -27.37 -6.57
N LEU A 23 5.11 -26.54 -5.94
CA LEU A 23 4.78 -26.64 -4.52
C LEU A 23 3.27 -26.86 -4.37
N ILE A 24 2.89 -27.93 -3.68
CA ILE A 24 1.50 -28.25 -3.35
C ILE A 24 1.29 -28.01 -1.86
N ILE A 25 0.39 -27.08 -1.54
CA ILE A 25 0.07 -26.65 -0.17
C ILE A 25 -1.39 -27.03 0.11
N ASP A 26 -1.60 -27.98 1.01
CA ASP A 26 -2.92 -28.47 1.41
C ASP A 26 -2.77 -29.23 2.74
N ASP A 27 -3.65 -29.01 3.72
CA ASP A 27 -3.57 -29.68 5.03
C ASP A 27 -3.90 -31.17 4.95
N PHE A 28 -4.66 -31.59 3.94
CA PHE A 28 -5.04 -32.99 3.73
C PHE A 28 -4.04 -33.72 2.84
N SER A 29 -3.33 -34.72 3.41
CA SER A 29 -2.30 -35.50 2.69
C SER A 29 -2.82 -36.24 1.46
N GLY A 30 -4.08 -36.72 1.50
CA GLY A 30 -4.73 -37.36 0.36
C GLY A 30 -4.88 -36.41 -0.84
N MET A 31 -5.16 -35.12 -0.60
CA MET A 31 -5.26 -34.12 -1.66
C MET A 31 -3.89 -33.82 -2.28
N ARG A 32 -2.85 -33.68 -1.43
CA ARG A 32 -1.47 -33.53 -1.92
C ARG A 32 -1.07 -34.68 -2.83
N THR A 33 -1.38 -35.90 -2.44
CA THR A 33 -1.11 -37.11 -3.24
C THR A 33 -1.88 -37.10 -4.56
N MET A 34 -3.17 -36.73 -4.53
CA MET A 34 -4.04 -36.66 -5.72
C MET A 34 -3.52 -35.60 -6.70
N LEU A 35 -3.24 -34.37 -6.24
CA LEU A 35 -2.71 -33.31 -7.09
C LEU A 35 -1.33 -33.65 -7.66
N SER A 36 -0.46 -34.31 -6.88
CA SER A 36 0.83 -34.83 -7.37
C SER A 36 0.63 -35.90 -8.46
N GLY A 37 -0.37 -36.77 -8.31
CA GLY A 37 -0.75 -37.74 -9.32
C GLY A 37 -1.16 -37.07 -10.63
N VAL A 38 -2.05 -36.06 -10.54
CA VAL A 38 -2.49 -35.27 -11.70
C VAL A 38 -1.29 -34.60 -12.40
N LEU A 39 -0.40 -33.94 -11.66
CA LEU A 39 0.79 -33.31 -12.24
C LEU A 39 1.72 -34.31 -12.93
N ARG A 40 1.95 -35.49 -12.32
CA ARG A 40 2.78 -36.55 -12.92
C ARG A 40 2.17 -37.09 -14.22
N ASN A 41 0.85 -37.29 -14.25
CA ASN A 41 0.16 -37.69 -15.47
C ASN A 41 0.32 -36.66 -16.59
N CYS A 42 0.40 -35.38 -16.23
CA CYS A 42 0.68 -34.27 -17.16
C CYS A 42 2.17 -34.13 -17.53
N GLY A 43 3.04 -35.04 -17.07
CA GLY A 43 4.47 -35.08 -17.41
C GLY A 43 5.40 -34.38 -16.41
N ALA A 44 4.93 -33.89 -15.27
CA ALA A 44 5.78 -33.25 -14.26
C ALA A 44 6.78 -34.25 -13.66
N ASN A 45 8.02 -33.80 -13.47
CA ASN A 45 9.05 -34.60 -12.82
C ASN A 45 8.69 -34.82 -11.33
N PRO A 46 8.56 -36.06 -10.83
CA PRO A 46 8.22 -36.32 -9.44
C PRO A 46 9.19 -35.70 -8.43
N LYS A 47 10.47 -35.54 -8.81
CA LYS A 47 11.51 -34.93 -7.95
C LYS A 47 11.39 -33.40 -7.87
N ALA A 48 10.64 -32.79 -8.79
CA ALA A 48 10.40 -31.35 -8.83
C ALA A 48 9.08 -30.95 -8.11
N ILE A 49 8.40 -31.89 -7.45
CA ILE A 49 7.15 -31.65 -6.70
C ILE A 49 7.45 -31.69 -5.21
N SER A 50 7.28 -30.53 -4.56
CA SER A 50 7.41 -30.37 -3.10
C SER A 50 6.02 -30.21 -2.48
N PHE A 51 5.95 -30.45 -1.17
CA PHE A 51 4.70 -30.43 -0.41
C PHE A 51 4.83 -29.56 0.83
N ALA A 52 3.73 -28.95 1.24
CA ALA A 52 3.58 -28.28 2.53
C ALA A 52 2.19 -28.59 3.11
N ALA A 53 2.11 -28.84 4.41
CA ALA A 53 0.87 -29.18 5.08
C ALA A 53 0.18 -27.97 5.70
N ASP A 54 0.90 -26.87 5.91
CA ASP A 54 0.39 -25.63 6.49
C ASP A 54 1.12 -24.39 5.94
N GLY A 55 0.66 -23.21 6.35
CA GLY A 55 1.24 -21.94 5.89
C GLY A 55 2.69 -21.75 6.33
N ARG A 56 3.09 -22.22 7.50
CA ARG A 56 4.46 -22.10 8.01
C ARG A 56 5.43 -22.94 7.17
N GLU A 57 5.08 -24.19 6.91
CA GLU A 57 5.87 -25.08 6.06
C GLU A 57 5.95 -24.53 4.64
N ALA A 58 4.84 -23.99 4.10
CA ALA A 58 4.81 -23.36 2.79
C ALA A 58 5.77 -22.18 2.69
N LEU A 59 5.77 -21.26 3.65
CA LEU A 59 6.67 -20.10 3.67
C LEU A 59 8.14 -20.50 3.85
N HIS A 60 8.41 -21.55 4.62
CA HIS A 60 9.75 -22.12 4.74
C HIS A 60 10.26 -22.68 3.41
N GLN A 61 9.42 -23.45 2.71
CA GLN A 61 9.74 -24.01 1.38
C GLN A 61 9.98 -22.88 0.35
N LEU A 62 9.10 -21.86 0.31
CA LEU A 62 9.23 -20.71 -0.58
C LEU A 62 10.47 -19.85 -0.28
N GLY A 63 10.92 -19.83 0.97
CA GLY A 63 12.15 -19.15 1.37
C GLY A 63 13.44 -19.92 1.01
N SER A 64 13.33 -21.25 0.91
CA SER A 64 14.49 -22.13 0.63
C SER A 64 14.77 -22.30 -0.86
N GLN A 65 13.74 -22.27 -1.73
CA GLN A 65 13.89 -22.40 -3.18
C GLN A 65 12.77 -21.69 -3.94
N ARG A 66 13.00 -21.44 -5.24
CA ARG A 66 12.01 -20.85 -6.14
C ARG A 66 11.16 -21.94 -6.77
N TYR A 67 9.86 -21.66 -6.93
CA TYR A 67 8.91 -22.53 -7.60
C TYR A 67 8.29 -21.83 -8.80
N ASP A 68 8.08 -22.57 -9.89
CA ASP A 68 7.41 -22.06 -11.09
C ASP A 68 5.89 -22.07 -10.92
N VAL A 69 5.36 -23.06 -10.21
CA VAL A 69 3.93 -23.23 -9.98
C VAL A 69 3.64 -23.58 -8.53
N VAL A 70 2.71 -22.86 -7.92
CA VAL A 70 2.19 -23.14 -6.58
C VAL A 70 0.71 -23.47 -6.67
N LEU A 71 0.31 -24.63 -6.17
CA LEU A 71 -1.06 -25.05 -5.96
C LEU A 71 -1.36 -24.97 -4.47
N CYS A 72 -2.21 -24.03 -4.06
CA CYS A 72 -2.47 -23.78 -2.64
C CYS A 72 -3.94 -23.93 -2.31
N ASP A 73 -4.28 -24.78 -1.33
CA ASP A 73 -5.65 -24.77 -0.80
C ASP A 73 -5.91 -23.45 -0.08
N TYR A 74 -7.15 -22.99 -0.18
CA TYR A 74 -7.62 -21.82 0.56
C TYR A 74 -7.62 -22.09 2.07
N ASN A 75 -8.08 -23.28 2.49
CA ASN A 75 -8.21 -23.65 3.89
C ASN A 75 -7.05 -24.58 4.30
N LEU A 76 -6.17 -24.08 5.15
CA LEU A 76 -4.98 -24.82 5.62
C LEU A 76 -5.09 -25.24 7.10
N GLY A 77 -6.32 -25.40 7.61
CA GLY A 77 -6.56 -25.77 9.01
C GLY A 77 -6.31 -24.61 9.98
N THR A 78 -5.51 -24.87 11.02
CA THR A 78 -5.19 -23.85 12.05
C THR A 78 -4.06 -22.94 11.61
N GLY A 79 -4.20 -21.62 11.78
CA GLY A 79 -3.19 -20.62 11.44
C GLY A 79 -3.55 -19.83 10.18
N GLN A 80 -2.55 -19.60 9.32
CA GLN A 80 -2.76 -18.88 8.06
C GLN A 80 -3.59 -19.69 7.07
N ASN A 81 -4.50 -19.02 6.38
CA ASN A 81 -5.13 -19.60 5.19
C ASN A 81 -4.29 -19.37 3.93
N GLY A 82 -4.64 -20.02 2.81
CA GLY A 82 -3.86 -19.95 1.57
C GLY A 82 -3.71 -18.54 1.00
N MET A 83 -4.68 -17.64 1.23
CA MET A 83 -4.58 -16.23 0.82
C MET A 83 -3.54 -15.49 1.65
N GLN A 84 -3.53 -15.69 2.97
CA GLN A 84 -2.54 -15.07 3.86
C GLN A 84 -1.12 -15.57 3.57
N VAL A 85 -0.97 -16.85 3.18
CA VAL A 85 0.32 -17.38 2.70
C VAL A 85 0.76 -16.67 1.42
N LEU A 86 -0.14 -16.45 0.46
CA LEU A 86 0.16 -15.69 -0.77
C LEU A 86 0.55 -14.25 -0.46
N GLU A 87 -0.21 -13.57 0.42
CA GLU A 87 0.09 -12.22 0.90
C GLU A 87 1.50 -12.12 1.48
N GLU A 88 1.84 -13.02 2.40
CA GLU A 88 3.15 -13.05 3.04
C GLU A 88 4.27 -13.40 2.05
N ALA A 89 4.04 -14.36 1.16
CA ALA A 89 5.00 -14.73 0.14
C ALA A 89 5.34 -13.57 -0.80
N ARG A 90 4.35 -12.75 -1.16
CA ARG A 90 4.55 -11.53 -1.96
C ARG A 90 5.25 -10.43 -1.17
N HIS A 91 4.77 -10.15 0.04
CA HIS A 91 5.35 -9.13 0.91
C HIS A 91 6.84 -9.39 1.19
N ARG A 92 7.20 -10.65 1.46
CA ARG A 92 8.58 -11.08 1.69
C ARG A 92 9.38 -11.34 0.40
N GLN A 93 8.78 -11.11 -0.79
CA GLN A 93 9.39 -11.36 -2.10
C GLN A 93 9.90 -12.80 -2.28
N LEU A 94 9.22 -13.77 -1.67
CA LEU A 94 9.55 -15.20 -1.76
C LEU A 94 9.16 -15.79 -3.12
N ILE A 95 8.22 -15.17 -3.83
CA ILE A 95 7.78 -15.54 -5.16
C ILE A 95 8.08 -14.42 -6.16
N GLY A 96 8.54 -14.81 -7.34
CA GLY A 96 8.78 -13.87 -8.44
C GLY A 96 7.52 -13.64 -9.30
N PRO A 97 7.52 -12.65 -10.19
CA PRO A 97 6.40 -12.35 -11.08
C PRO A 97 6.07 -13.52 -12.04
N SER A 98 7.06 -14.35 -12.38
CA SER A 98 6.88 -15.53 -13.24
C SER A 98 6.23 -16.72 -12.52
N CYS A 99 6.20 -16.77 -11.19
CA CYS A 99 5.60 -17.86 -10.43
C CYS A 99 4.07 -17.87 -10.64
N CYS A 100 3.51 -19.01 -11.07
CA CYS A 100 2.07 -19.20 -11.25
C CYS A 100 1.45 -19.65 -9.94
N TRP A 101 0.62 -18.81 -9.31
CA TRP A 101 -0.07 -19.16 -8.07
C TRP A 101 -1.55 -19.47 -8.34
N LEU A 102 -1.93 -20.73 -8.12
CA LEU A 102 -3.28 -21.21 -8.28
C LEU A 102 -3.89 -21.56 -6.91
N MET A 103 -5.00 -20.90 -6.60
CA MET A 103 -5.77 -21.23 -5.40
C MET A 103 -6.72 -22.39 -5.70
N VAL A 104 -6.62 -23.47 -4.94
CA VAL A 104 -7.46 -24.66 -5.08
C VAL A 104 -8.47 -24.69 -3.93
N THR A 105 -9.76 -24.76 -4.21
CA THR A 105 -10.79 -24.69 -3.16
C THR A 105 -11.98 -25.60 -3.45
N ALA A 106 -12.60 -26.14 -2.40
CA ALA A 106 -13.88 -26.85 -2.49
C ALA A 106 -15.08 -25.89 -2.46
N ASP A 107 -14.87 -24.65 -2.02
CA ASP A 107 -15.92 -23.66 -1.84
C ASP A 107 -16.20 -22.94 -3.17
N LYS A 108 -17.45 -23.05 -3.61
CA LYS A 108 -17.94 -22.42 -4.84
C LYS A 108 -18.54 -21.02 -4.59
N THR A 109 -18.54 -20.58 -3.35
CA THR A 109 -19.18 -19.31 -3.02
C THR A 109 -18.35 -18.14 -3.53
N VAL A 110 -19.04 -17.12 -3.98
CA VAL A 110 -18.47 -15.86 -4.43
C VAL A 110 -17.61 -15.21 -3.32
N GLU A 111 -17.95 -15.44 -2.05
CA GLU A 111 -17.24 -14.96 -0.88
C GLU A 111 -15.78 -15.42 -0.82
N THR A 112 -15.53 -16.68 -1.16
CA THR A 112 -14.16 -17.23 -1.18
C THR A 112 -13.39 -16.72 -2.39
N VAL A 113 -14.06 -16.56 -3.54
CA VAL A 113 -13.43 -16.09 -4.79
C VAL A 113 -13.13 -14.59 -4.77
N MET A 114 -13.90 -13.81 -4.02
CA MET A 114 -13.74 -12.35 -3.89
C MET A 114 -12.87 -11.95 -2.69
N GLY A 115 -12.24 -12.90 -2.01
CA GLY A 115 -11.35 -12.59 -0.89
C GLY A 115 -10.28 -11.59 -1.28
N THR A 116 -10.10 -10.59 -0.49
CA THR A 116 -9.16 -9.47 -0.44
C THR A 116 -8.49 -9.04 -1.76
N ALA A 117 -8.70 -7.78 -2.13
CA ALA A 117 -8.09 -7.12 -3.29
C ALA A 117 -6.55 -7.01 -3.23
N GLU A 118 -5.94 -7.29 -2.08
CA GLU A 118 -4.52 -7.05 -1.81
C GLU A 118 -3.59 -8.15 -2.32
N ALA A 119 -4.08 -9.40 -2.40
CA ALA A 119 -3.30 -10.51 -2.96
C ALA A 119 -4.18 -11.40 -3.84
N GLN A 120 -4.28 -11.11 -5.13
CA GLN A 120 -5.04 -11.95 -6.05
C GLN A 120 -4.16 -13.10 -6.56
N PRO A 121 -4.59 -14.39 -6.43
CA PRO A 121 -3.93 -15.48 -7.12
C PRO A 121 -4.11 -15.35 -8.64
N ASP A 122 -3.25 -16.00 -9.40
CA ASP A 122 -3.35 -15.97 -10.87
C ASP A 122 -4.60 -16.69 -11.39
N ALA A 123 -5.07 -17.72 -10.66
CA ALA A 123 -6.35 -18.38 -10.93
C ALA A 123 -6.91 -19.11 -9.70
N TYR A 124 -8.22 -19.41 -9.77
CA TYR A 124 -8.90 -20.31 -8.85
C TYR A 124 -9.26 -21.61 -9.56
N LEU A 125 -9.08 -22.74 -8.85
CA LEU A 125 -9.46 -24.07 -9.27
C LEU A 125 -10.46 -24.64 -8.25
N ILE A 126 -11.64 -25.04 -8.72
CA ILE A 126 -12.65 -25.64 -7.86
C ILE A 126 -12.41 -27.16 -7.81
N LYS A 127 -12.35 -27.75 -6.63
CA LYS A 127 -12.24 -29.20 -6.42
C LYS A 127 -13.56 -29.88 -6.92
N PRO A 128 -13.49 -31.02 -7.65
CA PRO A 128 -12.31 -31.78 -8.02
C PRO A 128 -11.55 -31.20 -9.21
N VAL A 129 -10.21 -31.22 -9.16
CA VAL A 129 -9.32 -30.70 -10.20
C VAL A 129 -9.01 -31.83 -11.19
N THR A 130 -9.34 -31.63 -12.47
CA THR A 130 -8.98 -32.57 -13.54
C THR A 130 -7.70 -32.15 -14.25
N GLU A 131 -7.02 -33.12 -14.89
CA GLU A 131 -5.79 -32.88 -15.66
C GLU A 131 -5.98 -31.77 -16.71
N ALA A 132 -7.01 -31.87 -17.53
CA ALA A 132 -7.30 -30.92 -18.61
C ALA A 132 -7.49 -29.50 -18.09
N VAL A 133 -8.23 -29.32 -16.98
CA VAL A 133 -8.46 -28.00 -16.37
C VAL A 133 -7.16 -27.44 -15.80
N LEU A 134 -6.35 -28.27 -15.11
CA LEU A 134 -5.09 -27.83 -14.50
C LEU A 134 -4.09 -27.39 -15.57
N VAL A 135 -3.85 -28.22 -16.59
CA VAL A 135 -2.92 -27.92 -17.70
C VAL A 135 -3.34 -26.65 -18.42
N SER A 136 -4.62 -26.55 -18.82
CA SER A 136 -5.14 -25.36 -19.52
C SER A 136 -4.95 -24.08 -18.70
N ARG A 137 -5.18 -24.14 -17.38
CA ARG A 137 -5.00 -22.96 -16.51
C ARG A 137 -3.54 -22.56 -16.37
N ILE A 138 -2.66 -23.52 -16.08
CA ILE A 138 -1.21 -23.26 -15.93
C ILE A 138 -0.67 -22.63 -17.23
N ASN A 139 -0.96 -23.21 -18.38
CA ASN A 139 -0.48 -22.73 -19.66
C ASN A 139 -0.99 -21.32 -19.99
N LYS A 140 -2.27 -21.06 -19.74
CA LYS A 140 -2.86 -19.73 -19.93
C LYS A 140 -2.16 -18.67 -19.05
N ILE A 141 -1.90 -18.99 -17.78
CA ILE A 141 -1.19 -18.09 -16.87
C ILE A 141 0.25 -17.88 -17.34
N LYS A 142 0.94 -18.95 -17.74
CA LYS A 142 2.32 -18.89 -18.24
C LYS A 142 2.44 -18.03 -19.48
N MET A 143 1.60 -18.24 -20.49
CA MET A 143 1.59 -17.42 -21.71
C MET A 143 1.39 -15.93 -21.38
N ARG A 144 0.47 -15.62 -20.48
CA ARG A 144 0.26 -14.25 -20.02
C ARG A 144 1.50 -13.70 -19.33
N LYS A 145 2.08 -14.42 -18.36
CA LYS A 145 3.28 -13.98 -17.65
C LYS A 145 4.48 -13.79 -18.55
N ASP A 146 4.65 -14.63 -19.56
CA ASP A 146 5.71 -14.47 -20.56
C ASP A 146 5.48 -13.22 -21.42
N ALA A 147 4.23 -12.92 -21.79
CA ALA A 147 3.90 -11.72 -22.54
C ALA A 147 4.17 -10.42 -21.76
N PHE A 148 4.07 -10.44 -20.43
CA PHE A 148 4.26 -9.27 -19.55
C PHE A 148 5.65 -9.22 -18.90
N LYS A 149 6.52 -10.22 -19.10
CA LYS A 149 7.79 -10.39 -18.39
C LYS A 149 8.67 -9.13 -18.37
N ASP A 150 8.88 -8.51 -19.54
CA ASP A 150 9.76 -7.34 -19.65
C ASP A 150 9.14 -6.11 -18.97
N ILE A 151 7.81 -6.01 -19.02
CA ILE A 151 7.05 -4.94 -18.35
C ILE A 151 7.14 -5.12 -16.84
N ASP A 152 6.94 -6.35 -16.34
CA ASP A 152 7.04 -6.67 -14.91
C ASP A 152 8.44 -6.41 -14.38
N GLN A 153 9.48 -6.72 -15.17
CA GLN A 153 10.87 -6.40 -14.82
C GLN A 153 11.10 -4.89 -14.71
N ALA A 154 10.59 -4.11 -15.67
CA ALA A 154 10.66 -2.66 -15.62
C ALA A 154 9.90 -2.08 -14.40
N ILE A 155 8.74 -2.65 -14.05
CA ILE A 155 7.98 -2.25 -12.85
C ILE A 155 8.75 -2.59 -11.57
N LEU A 156 9.35 -3.78 -11.47
CA LEU A 156 10.18 -4.18 -10.32
C LEU A 156 11.43 -3.30 -10.18
N GLY A 157 12.04 -2.92 -11.32
CA GLY A 157 13.13 -1.95 -11.36
C GLY A 157 12.69 -0.50 -11.15
N GLN A 158 11.39 -0.25 -10.94
CA GLN A 158 10.79 1.09 -10.81
C GLN A 158 10.96 1.98 -12.05
N GLU A 159 11.25 1.38 -13.19
CA GLU A 159 11.39 2.03 -14.50
C GLU A 159 10.01 2.25 -15.14
N TYR A 160 9.13 2.98 -14.47
CA TYR A 160 7.72 3.11 -14.88
C TYR A 160 7.55 3.73 -16.27
N SER A 161 8.39 4.69 -16.66
CA SER A 161 8.36 5.28 -18.00
C SER A 161 8.66 4.23 -19.06
N ARG A 162 9.62 3.33 -18.80
CA ARG A 162 9.95 2.20 -19.68
C ARG A 162 8.81 1.19 -19.73
N ALA A 163 8.22 0.86 -18.57
CA ALA A 163 7.07 -0.04 -18.50
C ALA A 163 5.87 0.48 -19.31
N ILE A 164 5.57 1.79 -19.24
CA ILE A 164 4.51 2.44 -20.03
C ILE A 164 4.81 2.33 -21.53
N GLN A 165 6.05 2.58 -21.95
CA GLN A 165 6.48 2.45 -23.34
C GLN A 165 6.33 1.00 -23.84
N LEU A 166 6.78 0.02 -23.05
CA LEU A 166 6.66 -1.41 -23.37
C LEU A 166 5.19 -1.83 -23.49
N CYS A 167 4.28 -1.29 -22.70
CA CYS A 167 2.85 -1.53 -22.84
C CYS A 167 2.35 -1.08 -24.24
N ASP A 168 2.78 0.09 -24.73
CA ASP A 168 2.40 0.59 -26.06
C ASP A 168 2.99 -0.27 -27.19
N GLU A 169 4.28 -0.58 -27.12
CA GLU A 169 4.99 -1.42 -28.09
C GLU A 169 4.34 -2.81 -28.21
N ARG A 170 4.03 -3.43 -27.07
CA ARG A 170 3.40 -4.76 -27.00
C ARG A 170 1.94 -4.75 -27.44
N ALA A 171 1.14 -3.76 -27.03
CA ALA A 171 -0.28 -3.65 -27.43
C ALA A 171 -0.46 -3.46 -28.94
N ALA A 172 0.53 -2.91 -29.65
CA ALA A 172 0.51 -2.79 -31.09
C ALA A 172 0.63 -4.16 -31.81
N ILE A 173 1.37 -5.10 -31.21
CA ILE A 173 1.72 -6.41 -31.79
C ILE A 173 0.82 -7.50 -31.24
N ASP A 174 0.64 -7.58 -29.90
CA ASP A 174 -0.12 -8.61 -29.21
C ASP A 174 -1.59 -8.20 -29.04
N LYS A 175 -2.40 -8.54 -30.04
CA LYS A 175 -3.83 -8.22 -30.03
C LYS A 175 -4.63 -9.01 -28.98
N ALA A 176 -4.11 -10.17 -28.55
CA ALA A 176 -4.78 -10.99 -27.54
C ALA A 176 -4.74 -10.34 -26.16
N ASN A 177 -3.62 -9.72 -25.79
CA ASN A 177 -3.42 -9.06 -24.51
C ASN A 177 -3.55 -7.52 -24.57
N ALA A 178 -3.92 -6.94 -25.72
CA ALA A 178 -3.93 -5.49 -25.95
C ALA A 178 -4.77 -4.73 -24.92
N ILE A 179 -5.94 -5.24 -24.52
CA ILE A 179 -6.82 -4.59 -23.54
C ILE A 179 -6.14 -4.57 -22.15
N GLU A 180 -5.50 -5.67 -21.77
CA GLU A 180 -4.83 -5.79 -20.47
C GLU A 180 -3.57 -4.92 -20.43
N LEU A 181 -2.82 -4.84 -21.50
CA LEU A 181 -1.67 -3.94 -21.65
C LEU A 181 -2.08 -2.47 -21.56
N LEU A 182 -3.19 -2.09 -22.19
CA LEU A 182 -3.76 -0.74 -22.06
C LEU A 182 -4.25 -0.43 -20.66
N ARG A 183 -4.85 -1.42 -19.97
CA ARG A 183 -5.24 -1.29 -18.57
C ARG A 183 -4.02 -1.03 -17.70
N LEU A 184 -2.98 -1.85 -17.81
CA LEU A 184 -1.75 -1.71 -17.06
C LEU A 184 -1.07 -0.35 -17.32
N LYS A 185 -1.02 0.09 -18.59
CA LYS A 185 -0.52 1.42 -18.95
C LYS A 185 -1.27 2.53 -18.20
N CYS A 186 -2.61 2.48 -18.21
CA CYS A 186 -3.43 3.49 -17.55
C CYS A 186 -3.24 3.48 -16.02
N GLU A 187 -3.12 2.29 -15.42
CA GLU A 187 -2.81 2.12 -13.99
C GLU A 187 -1.42 2.72 -13.65
N LEU A 188 -0.42 2.49 -14.50
CA LEU A 188 0.91 3.07 -14.35
C LEU A 188 0.90 4.60 -14.50
N LEU A 189 0.16 5.15 -15.46
CA LEU A 189 0.00 6.60 -15.62
C LEU A 189 -0.64 7.23 -14.37
N THR A 190 -1.68 6.60 -13.81
CA THR A 190 -2.31 7.05 -12.56
C THR A 190 -1.32 6.98 -11.39
N ARG A 191 -0.62 5.84 -11.26
CA ARG A 191 0.37 5.61 -10.19
C ARG A 191 1.55 6.59 -10.25
N THR A 192 1.94 7.04 -11.43
CA THR A 192 3.05 7.99 -11.65
C THR A 192 2.62 9.45 -11.67
N GLY A 193 1.42 9.77 -11.15
CA GLY A 193 0.93 11.16 -11.05
C GLY A 193 0.56 11.80 -12.41
N GLN A 194 0.53 11.03 -13.52
CA GLN A 194 0.16 11.53 -14.85
C GLN A 194 -1.37 11.45 -15.05
N ALA A 195 -2.13 11.94 -14.06
CA ALA A 195 -3.59 11.80 -13.98
C ALA A 195 -4.31 12.36 -15.20
N GLU A 196 -3.87 13.49 -15.76
CA GLU A 196 -4.47 14.08 -16.97
C GLU A 196 -4.33 13.17 -18.19
N LYS A 197 -3.18 12.53 -18.37
CA LYS A 197 -2.99 11.57 -19.46
C LYS A 197 -3.84 10.33 -19.24
N ALA A 198 -3.87 9.81 -18.00
CA ALA A 198 -4.70 8.67 -17.65
C ALA A 198 -6.18 8.97 -17.92
N ARG A 199 -6.69 10.13 -17.48
CA ARG A 199 -8.06 10.61 -17.75
C ARG A 199 -8.38 10.56 -19.24
N SER A 200 -7.55 11.20 -20.06
CA SER A 200 -7.78 11.24 -21.52
C SER A 200 -7.83 9.84 -22.15
N PHE A 201 -7.03 8.89 -21.67
CA PHE A 201 -7.09 7.50 -22.14
C PHE A 201 -8.37 6.78 -21.70
N TYR A 202 -8.77 6.93 -20.42
CA TYR A 202 -10.00 6.33 -19.91
C TYR A 202 -11.24 6.87 -20.62
N GLU A 203 -11.32 8.20 -20.85
CA GLU A 203 -12.41 8.82 -21.60
C GLU A 203 -12.54 8.26 -23.02
N LYS A 204 -11.42 8.10 -23.75
CA LYS A 204 -11.41 7.48 -25.09
C LYS A 204 -11.88 6.02 -25.07
N LEU A 205 -11.47 5.25 -24.07
CA LEU A 205 -11.91 3.86 -23.92
C LEU A 205 -13.41 3.78 -23.64
N LEU A 206 -13.91 4.62 -22.75
CA LEU A 206 -15.32 4.65 -22.35
C LEU A 206 -16.24 5.22 -23.40
N ALA A 207 -15.74 6.08 -24.31
CA ALA A 207 -16.50 6.55 -25.47
C ALA A 207 -16.86 5.41 -26.46
N ALA A 208 -16.05 4.36 -26.50
CA ALA A 208 -16.30 3.21 -27.38
C ALA A 208 -17.26 2.17 -26.75
N ARG A 209 -17.13 1.93 -25.46
CA ARG A 209 -17.99 1.00 -24.69
C ARG A 209 -17.83 1.19 -23.19
N GLU A 210 -18.82 0.77 -22.43
CA GLU A 210 -18.74 0.76 -20.96
C GLU A 210 -17.80 -0.36 -20.48
N ILE A 211 -16.78 0.02 -19.73
CA ILE A 211 -15.78 -0.90 -19.18
C ILE A 211 -15.60 -0.59 -17.69
N PRO A 212 -16.01 -1.49 -16.76
CA PRO A 212 -15.99 -1.21 -15.32
C PRO A 212 -14.62 -0.78 -14.79
N TRP A 213 -13.52 -1.44 -15.18
CA TRP A 213 -12.19 -1.08 -14.71
C TRP A 213 -11.72 0.29 -15.24
N ALA A 214 -12.15 0.68 -16.44
CA ALA A 214 -11.81 2.00 -17.00
C ALA A 214 -12.61 3.11 -16.31
N GLN A 215 -13.88 2.83 -15.93
CA GLN A 215 -14.69 3.77 -15.15
C GLN A 215 -14.12 3.98 -13.74
N LEU A 216 -13.66 2.92 -13.07
CA LEU A 216 -12.94 3.04 -11.79
C LEU A 216 -11.64 3.82 -11.96
N GLY A 217 -10.86 3.54 -13.01
CA GLY A 217 -9.62 4.25 -13.30
C GLY A 217 -9.84 5.73 -13.58
N LEU A 218 -10.91 6.08 -14.31
CA LEU A 218 -11.30 7.47 -14.55
C LEU A 218 -11.68 8.19 -13.25
N ALA A 219 -12.45 7.55 -12.38
CA ALA A 219 -12.77 8.11 -11.07
C ALA A 219 -11.51 8.35 -10.22
N LYS A 220 -10.58 7.39 -10.19
CA LYS A 220 -9.28 7.57 -9.50
C LYS A 220 -8.46 8.73 -10.09
N ALA A 221 -8.50 8.92 -11.40
CA ALA A 221 -7.83 10.05 -12.05
C ALA A 221 -8.45 11.40 -11.63
N PHE A 222 -9.79 11.50 -11.56
CA PHE A 222 -10.46 12.70 -11.06
C PHE A 222 -10.13 12.99 -9.59
N LEU A 223 -10.05 11.97 -8.73
CA LEU A 223 -9.61 12.15 -7.34
C LEU A 223 -8.20 12.75 -7.25
N GLN A 224 -7.27 12.30 -8.09
CA GLN A 224 -5.92 12.84 -8.14
C GLN A 224 -5.88 14.28 -8.68
N LEU A 225 -6.83 14.64 -9.54
CA LEU A 225 -6.97 15.99 -10.09
C LEU A 225 -7.71 16.95 -9.14
N GLY A 226 -8.16 16.45 -7.97
CA GLY A 226 -8.86 17.26 -6.98
C GLY A 226 -10.35 17.49 -7.28
N ASP A 227 -10.97 16.62 -8.08
CA ASP A 227 -12.40 16.63 -8.39
C ASP A 227 -13.11 15.38 -7.79
N PRO A 228 -13.35 15.36 -6.47
CA PRO A 228 -14.01 14.24 -5.82
C PRO A 228 -15.49 14.13 -6.13
N ASP A 229 -16.15 15.22 -6.53
CA ASP A 229 -17.59 15.20 -6.88
C ASP A 229 -17.84 14.39 -8.15
N THR A 230 -17.10 14.68 -9.23
CA THR A 230 -17.16 13.88 -10.47
C THR A 230 -16.77 12.43 -10.22
N ALA A 231 -15.77 12.19 -9.38
CA ALA A 231 -15.38 10.83 -9.02
C ALA A 231 -16.50 10.07 -8.30
N CYS A 232 -17.22 10.72 -7.36
CA CYS A 232 -18.39 10.14 -6.69
C CYS A 232 -19.48 9.72 -7.68
N GLU A 233 -19.86 10.61 -8.62
CA GLU A 233 -20.87 10.30 -9.61
C GLU A 233 -20.53 9.06 -10.45
N LEU A 234 -19.28 8.97 -10.91
CA LEU A 234 -18.78 7.82 -11.67
C LEU A 234 -18.80 6.53 -10.85
N LEU A 235 -18.39 6.60 -9.58
CA LEU A 235 -18.34 5.46 -8.67
C LEU A 235 -19.73 4.99 -8.26
N GLU A 236 -20.67 5.90 -7.97
CA GLU A 236 -22.07 5.57 -7.69
C GLU A 236 -22.73 4.83 -8.86
N GLN A 237 -22.51 5.31 -10.09
CA GLN A 237 -22.97 4.61 -11.29
C GLN A 237 -22.36 3.22 -11.40
N LEU A 238 -21.05 3.10 -11.13
CA LEU A 238 -20.33 1.84 -11.24
C LEU A 238 -20.81 0.79 -10.23
N VAL A 239 -20.98 1.14 -8.94
CA VAL A 239 -21.45 0.19 -7.91
C VAL A 239 -22.92 -0.22 -8.10
N ASN A 240 -23.72 0.61 -8.75
CA ASN A 240 -25.11 0.30 -9.07
C ASN A 240 -25.24 -0.65 -10.27
N ARG A 241 -24.35 -0.52 -11.27
CA ARG A 241 -24.34 -1.37 -12.47
C ARG A 241 -23.57 -2.67 -12.24
N SER A 242 -22.41 -2.60 -11.59
CA SER A 242 -21.50 -3.73 -11.34
C SER A 242 -21.47 -4.07 -9.85
N ARG A 243 -22.56 -4.67 -9.36
CA ARG A 243 -22.81 -4.91 -7.91
C ARG A 243 -21.73 -5.74 -7.21
N SER A 244 -20.95 -6.54 -7.94
CA SER A 244 -19.88 -7.37 -7.38
C SER A 244 -18.48 -6.75 -7.49
N TYR A 245 -18.35 -5.53 -8.01
CA TYR A 245 -17.04 -4.91 -8.21
C TYR A 245 -16.57 -4.18 -6.94
N LEU A 246 -16.03 -4.97 -6.01
CA LEU A 246 -15.69 -4.54 -4.64
C LEU A 246 -14.74 -3.33 -4.56
N GLU A 247 -13.76 -3.26 -5.46
CA GLU A 247 -12.81 -2.14 -5.50
C GLU A 247 -13.49 -0.79 -5.74
N ALA A 248 -14.61 -0.77 -6.47
CA ALA A 248 -15.40 0.44 -6.66
C ALA A 248 -16.11 0.89 -5.37
N TYR A 249 -16.57 -0.07 -4.55
CA TYR A 249 -17.14 0.24 -3.23
C TYR A 249 -16.09 0.80 -2.29
N ASP A 250 -14.89 0.21 -2.25
CA ASP A 250 -13.80 0.67 -1.41
C ASP A 250 -13.38 2.09 -1.79
N CYS A 251 -13.26 2.37 -3.10
CA CYS A 251 -12.93 3.69 -3.63
C CYS A 251 -14.03 4.72 -3.31
N LEU A 252 -15.30 4.36 -3.48
CA LEU A 252 -16.43 5.25 -3.19
C LEU A 252 -16.53 5.58 -1.68
N ALA A 253 -16.34 4.59 -0.82
CA ALA A 253 -16.35 4.80 0.62
C ALA A 253 -15.23 5.74 1.07
N GLU A 254 -14.02 5.57 0.51
CA GLU A 254 -12.89 6.46 0.78
C GLU A 254 -13.16 7.88 0.26
N THR A 255 -13.79 8.02 -0.91
CA THR A 255 -14.17 9.33 -1.45
C THR A 255 -15.21 10.02 -0.56
N TYR A 256 -16.22 9.30 -0.08
CA TYR A 256 -17.18 9.86 0.89
C TYR A 256 -16.52 10.23 2.22
N ARG A 257 -15.51 9.48 2.67
CA ARG A 257 -14.74 9.83 3.87
C ARG A 257 -13.98 11.14 3.68
N GLN A 258 -13.35 11.35 2.52
CA GLN A 258 -12.67 12.60 2.18
C GLN A 258 -13.63 13.78 2.11
N LEU A 259 -14.85 13.57 1.63
CA LEU A 259 -15.93 14.56 1.60
C LEU A 259 -16.63 14.78 2.95
N VAL A 260 -16.17 14.11 4.02
CA VAL A 260 -16.76 14.18 5.37
C VAL A 260 -18.23 13.77 5.39
N LEU A 261 -18.57 12.70 4.67
CA LEU A 261 -19.92 12.12 4.58
C LEU A 261 -19.93 10.69 5.20
N PRO A 262 -19.76 10.56 6.53
CA PRO A 262 -19.53 9.27 7.18
C PRO A 262 -20.69 8.29 7.05
N GLU A 263 -21.96 8.77 7.06
CA GLU A 263 -23.13 7.90 6.92
C GLU A 263 -23.21 7.27 5.51
N LYS A 264 -22.87 8.04 4.47
CA LYS A 264 -22.81 7.51 3.11
C LYS A 264 -21.67 6.50 2.97
N ALA A 265 -20.50 6.80 3.52
CA ALA A 265 -19.35 5.89 3.53
C ALA A 265 -19.70 4.58 4.25
N GLU A 266 -20.32 4.65 5.44
CA GLU A 266 -20.77 3.50 6.22
C GLU A 266 -21.73 2.61 5.40
N HIS A 267 -22.73 3.20 4.75
CA HIS A 267 -23.70 2.47 3.92
C HIS A 267 -23.01 1.72 2.77
N ILE A 268 -22.05 2.35 2.10
CA ILE A 268 -21.31 1.73 1.00
C ILE A 268 -20.44 0.57 1.49
N ILE A 269 -19.73 0.73 2.61
CA ILE A 269 -18.92 -0.34 3.21
C ILE A 269 -19.81 -1.49 3.69
N GLU A 270 -21.00 -1.22 4.23
CA GLU A 270 -21.95 -2.28 4.60
C GLU A 270 -22.36 -3.13 3.39
N ARG A 271 -22.65 -2.49 2.26
CA ARG A 271 -22.93 -3.21 1.00
C ARG A 271 -21.73 -4.04 0.56
N ALA A 272 -20.51 -3.50 0.63
CA ALA A 272 -19.29 -4.23 0.30
C ALA A 272 -19.06 -5.43 1.23
N LEU A 273 -19.30 -5.28 2.54
CA LEU A 273 -19.20 -6.35 3.53
C LEU A 273 -20.28 -7.43 3.35
N SER A 274 -21.46 -7.08 2.84
CA SER A 274 -22.47 -8.09 2.48
C SER A 274 -22.01 -9.01 1.36
N LEU A 275 -21.13 -8.53 0.47
CA LEU A 275 -20.55 -9.30 -0.63
C LEU A 275 -19.25 -10.03 -0.22
N SER A 276 -18.47 -9.44 0.68
CA SER A 276 -17.19 -10.00 1.16
C SER A 276 -17.00 -9.73 2.66
N PRO A 277 -17.62 -10.55 3.55
CA PRO A 277 -17.66 -10.29 4.99
C PRO A 277 -16.31 -10.52 5.71
N ARG A 278 -15.37 -11.23 5.08
CA ARG A 278 -14.08 -11.62 5.66
C ARG A 278 -12.92 -10.69 5.32
N SER A 279 -13.18 -9.46 4.88
CA SER A 279 -12.13 -8.46 4.64
C SER A 279 -11.82 -7.68 5.91
N HIS A 280 -10.61 -7.86 6.46
CA HIS A 280 -10.17 -7.09 7.63
C HIS A 280 -10.09 -5.59 7.34
N THR A 281 -9.69 -5.20 6.12
CA THR A 281 -9.60 -3.79 5.70
C THR A 281 -10.98 -3.14 5.71
N ARG A 282 -12.00 -3.79 5.11
CA ARG A 282 -13.38 -3.27 5.11
C ARG A 282 -14.00 -3.25 6.50
N GLN A 283 -13.69 -4.25 7.36
CA GLN A 283 -14.12 -4.23 8.77
C GLN A 283 -13.51 -3.05 9.51
N ARG A 284 -12.21 -2.74 9.29
CA ARG A 284 -11.57 -1.54 9.84
C ARG A 284 -12.24 -0.27 9.34
N MET A 285 -12.46 -0.14 8.04
CA MET A 285 -13.16 1.03 7.46
C MET A 285 -14.56 1.19 8.04
N MET A 286 -15.31 0.09 8.22
CA MET A 286 -16.62 0.11 8.91
C MET A 286 -16.49 0.66 10.33
N GLY A 287 -15.48 0.20 11.06
CA GLY A 287 -15.20 0.69 12.42
C GLY A 287 -14.93 2.19 12.46
N GLU A 288 -14.12 2.69 11.52
CA GLU A 288 -13.79 4.12 11.40
C GLU A 288 -15.03 4.96 11.06
N MET A 289 -15.87 4.52 10.11
CA MET A 289 -17.09 5.22 9.72
C MET A 289 -18.13 5.22 10.83
N ALA A 290 -18.32 4.07 11.49
CA ALA A 290 -19.23 3.94 12.62
C ALA A 290 -18.79 4.79 13.82
N LEU A 291 -17.47 4.87 14.10
CA LEU A 291 -16.91 5.75 15.12
C LEU A 291 -17.16 7.23 14.78
N ALA A 292 -16.91 7.64 13.53
CA ALA A 292 -17.16 9.00 13.08
C ALA A 292 -18.65 9.40 13.17
N SER A 293 -19.56 8.41 12.98
CA SER A 293 -21.02 8.58 13.13
C SER A 293 -21.51 8.42 14.59
N GLY A 294 -20.61 8.23 15.56
CA GLY A 294 -20.96 8.06 16.97
C GLY A 294 -21.62 6.70 17.33
N LYS A 295 -21.61 5.71 16.41
CA LYS A 295 -22.21 4.38 16.60
C LYS A 295 -21.22 3.43 17.27
N LEU A 296 -20.93 3.67 18.56
CA LEU A 296 -19.83 3.02 19.29
C LEU A 296 -19.93 1.47 19.31
N GLU A 297 -21.11 0.90 19.49
CA GLU A 297 -21.27 -0.57 19.52
C GLU A 297 -20.95 -1.22 18.18
N ARG A 298 -21.38 -0.58 17.08
CA ARG A 298 -21.08 -1.05 15.73
C ARG A 298 -19.60 -0.93 15.41
N ALA A 299 -18.98 0.19 15.81
CA ALA A 299 -17.56 0.43 15.66
C ALA A 299 -16.73 -0.61 16.41
N GLU A 300 -17.07 -0.92 17.66
CA GLU A 300 -16.41 -1.95 18.46
C GLU A 300 -16.46 -3.32 17.79
N LYS A 301 -17.64 -3.75 17.35
CA LYS A 301 -17.82 -5.03 16.68
C LYS A 301 -16.94 -5.10 15.42
N ALA A 302 -16.93 -4.05 14.62
CA ALA A 302 -16.18 -3.99 13.38
C ALA A 302 -14.66 -4.02 13.61
N PHE A 303 -14.13 -3.24 14.58
CA PHE A 303 -12.70 -3.28 14.90
C PHE A 303 -12.26 -4.63 15.49
N ARG A 304 -13.06 -5.26 16.37
CA ARG A 304 -12.76 -6.61 16.89
C ARG A 304 -12.69 -7.63 15.76
N GLN A 305 -13.63 -7.58 14.81
CA GLN A 305 -13.60 -8.43 13.63
C GLN A 305 -12.39 -8.15 12.74
N ALA A 306 -12.02 -6.88 12.54
CA ALA A 306 -10.83 -6.51 11.76
C ALA A 306 -9.56 -7.11 12.38
N ILE A 307 -9.38 -6.99 13.70
CA ILE A 307 -8.24 -7.56 14.43
C ILE A 307 -8.21 -9.09 14.29
N GLN A 308 -9.34 -9.75 14.51
CA GLN A 308 -9.45 -11.20 14.42
C GLN A 308 -9.12 -11.72 13.00
N LEU A 309 -9.68 -11.09 11.97
CA LEU A 309 -9.44 -11.48 10.57
C LEU A 309 -7.99 -11.24 10.13
N ALA A 310 -7.32 -10.23 10.70
CA ALA A 310 -5.95 -9.88 10.40
C ALA A 310 -4.91 -10.63 11.27
N GLU A 311 -5.31 -11.52 12.16
CA GLU A 311 -4.42 -12.16 13.15
C GLU A 311 -3.14 -12.72 12.52
N PHE A 312 -3.27 -13.40 11.38
CA PHE A 312 -2.16 -14.01 10.64
C PHE A 312 -1.80 -13.27 9.34
N SER A 313 -2.40 -12.11 9.06
CA SER A 313 -2.09 -11.30 7.87
C SER A 313 -0.86 -10.43 8.10
N VAL A 314 -0.05 -10.25 7.08
CA VAL A 314 1.06 -9.26 7.06
C VAL A 314 0.56 -7.82 6.96
N TYR A 315 -0.69 -7.62 6.56
CA TYR A 315 -1.34 -6.31 6.44
C TYR A 315 -2.14 -5.90 7.67
N LYS A 316 -1.92 -6.56 8.82
CA LYS A 316 -2.48 -6.08 10.09
C LYS A 316 -2.00 -4.66 10.39
N SER A 317 -2.91 -3.82 10.91
CA SER A 317 -2.66 -2.40 11.15
C SER A 317 -2.84 -2.03 12.62
N PRO A 318 -1.95 -1.19 13.18
CA PRO A 318 -2.15 -0.59 14.50
C PRO A 318 -3.47 0.19 14.60
N ASP A 319 -3.95 0.76 13.49
CA ASP A 319 -5.17 1.59 13.46
C ASP A 319 -6.42 0.84 13.94
N SER A 320 -6.49 -0.49 13.70
CA SER A 320 -7.60 -1.31 14.21
C SER A 320 -7.61 -1.36 15.74
N TYR A 321 -6.44 -1.45 16.37
CA TYR A 321 -6.30 -1.45 17.84
C TYR A 321 -6.54 -0.06 18.42
N ILE A 322 -6.01 0.98 17.80
CA ILE A 322 -6.25 2.38 18.20
C ILE A 322 -7.74 2.72 18.10
N GLY A 323 -8.38 2.34 16.99
CA GLY A 323 -9.82 2.53 16.79
C GLY A 323 -10.63 1.81 17.88
N LEU A 324 -10.32 0.54 18.16
CA LEU A 324 -10.96 -0.24 19.21
C LEU A 324 -10.77 0.40 20.59
N ALA A 325 -9.54 0.79 20.94
CA ALA A 325 -9.24 1.43 22.24
C ALA A 325 -10.01 2.75 22.41
N ARG A 326 -10.11 3.58 21.36
CA ARG A 326 -10.93 4.81 21.37
C ARG A 326 -12.41 4.52 21.62
N VAL A 327 -12.96 3.52 20.96
CA VAL A 327 -14.37 3.14 21.10
C VAL A 327 -14.65 2.62 22.50
N VAL A 328 -13.81 1.73 23.02
CA VAL A 328 -13.95 1.12 24.35
C VAL A 328 -13.80 2.19 25.43
N HIS A 329 -12.86 3.12 25.29
CA HIS A 329 -12.73 4.28 26.17
C HIS A 329 -13.99 5.16 26.14
N GLY A 330 -14.50 5.50 24.95
CA GLY A 330 -15.72 6.30 24.77
C GLY A 330 -17.00 5.64 25.35
N ARG A 331 -16.98 4.31 25.54
CA ARG A 331 -18.02 3.55 26.24
C ARG A 331 -17.83 3.49 27.76
N GLY A 332 -16.84 4.15 28.32
CA GLY A 332 -16.56 4.21 29.74
C GLY A 332 -15.75 3.05 30.31
N ASN A 333 -15.01 2.33 29.49
CA ASN A 333 -14.15 1.20 29.89
C ASN A 333 -12.65 1.51 29.72
N PRO A 334 -12.08 2.46 30.48
CA PRO A 334 -10.71 2.91 30.30
C PRO A 334 -9.67 1.80 30.52
N GLN A 335 -9.90 0.90 31.48
CA GLN A 335 -8.98 -0.20 31.76
C GLN A 335 -8.88 -1.19 30.59
N GLU A 336 -9.98 -1.52 29.96
CA GLU A 336 -9.98 -2.37 28.77
C GLU A 336 -9.29 -1.68 27.59
N ALA A 337 -9.49 -0.37 27.41
CA ALA A 337 -8.80 0.41 26.39
C ALA A 337 -7.27 0.36 26.58
N LEU A 338 -6.77 0.52 27.81
CA LEU A 338 -5.34 0.38 28.12
C LEU A 338 -4.82 -1.04 27.82
N ASN A 339 -5.59 -2.08 28.16
CA ASN A 339 -5.20 -3.46 27.83
C ASN A 339 -5.11 -3.71 26.32
N ILE A 340 -5.98 -3.07 25.53
CA ILE A 340 -5.93 -3.15 24.05
C ILE A 340 -4.65 -2.49 23.52
N LEU A 341 -4.23 -1.33 24.06
CA LEU A 341 -2.98 -0.67 23.70
C LEU A 341 -1.75 -1.52 24.07
N ASP A 342 -1.77 -2.19 25.22
CA ASP A 342 -0.72 -3.13 25.62
C ASP A 342 -0.64 -4.33 24.67
N GLN A 343 -1.78 -4.86 24.21
CA GLN A 343 -1.81 -5.92 23.21
C GLN A 343 -1.22 -5.43 21.87
N MET A 344 -1.58 -4.21 21.46
CA MET A 344 -1.02 -3.60 20.25
C MET A 344 0.51 -3.51 20.30
N ASN A 345 1.07 -3.02 21.40
CA ASN A 345 2.51 -2.88 21.61
C ASN A 345 3.27 -4.24 21.59
N LYS A 346 2.58 -5.36 21.90
CA LYS A 346 3.15 -6.71 21.79
C LYS A 346 3.15 -7.23 20.35
N VAL A 347 2.26 -6.72 19.51
CA VAL A 347 2.08 -7.15 18.12
C VAL A 347 2.92 -6.32 17.14
N PHE A 348 3.10 -5.03 17.43
CA PHE A 348 3.79 -4.08 16.57
C PHE A 348 5.04 -3.55 17.26
N ASP A 349 6.20 -3.79 16.63
CA ASP A 349 7.50 -3.29 17.08
C ASP A 349 7.93 -2.11 16.19
N SER A 350 7.20 -0.98 16.31
CA SER A 350 7.52 0.24 15.59
C SER A 350 7.34 1.46 16.47
N ASP A 351 8.26 2.43 16.35
CA ASP A 351 8.21 3.69 17.11
C ASP A 351 6.90 4.44 16.86
N GLU A 352 6.37 4.40 15.65
CA GLU A 352 5.11 5.05 15.30
C GLU A 352 3.92 4.44 16.03
N ALA A 353 3.84 3.10 16.11
CA ALA A 353 2.80 2.41 16.86
C ALA A 353 2.90 2.70 18.37
N ALA A 354 4.12 2.69 18.92
CA ALA A 354 4.35 3.03 20.32
C ALA A 354 3.94 4.48 20.65
N LEU A 355 4.24 5.43 19.77
CA LEU A 355 3.83 6.82 19.92
C LEU A 355 2.31 7.00 19.84
N GLN A 356 1.63 6.31 18.92
CA GLN A 356 0.16 6.30 18.83
C GLN A 356 -0.47 5.75 20.11
N ALA A 357 0.02 4.59 20.60
CA ALA A 357 -0.47 3.98 21.83
C ALA A 357 -0.29 4.91 23.02
N LYS A 358 0.93 5.46 23.19
CA LYS A 358 1.24 6.35 24.30
C LYS A 358 0.42 7.65 24.26
N SER A 359 0.20 8.21 23.07
CA SER A 359 -0.66 9.38 22.89
C SER A 359 -2.09 9.11 23.35
N LEU A 360 -2.69 7.97 22.97
CA LEU A 360 -4.03 7.61 23.38
C LEU A 360 -4.10 7.26 24.88
N GLU A 361 -3.07 6.61 25.44
CA GLU A 361 -2.93 6.33 26.87
C GLU A 361 -2.97 7.63 27.70
N CYS A 362 -2.24 8.67 27.28
CA CYS A 362 -2.27 9.99 27.92
C CYS A 362 -3.69 10.57 27.97
N ARG A 363 -4.43 10.48 26.86
CA ARG A 363 -5.82 10.95 26.80
C ARG A 363 -6.73 10.16 27.75
N ILE A 364 -6.61 8.83 27.76
CA ILE A 364 -7.40 7.96 28.64
C ILE A 364 -7.18 8.34 30.10
N PHE A 365 -5.96 8.57 30.55
CA PHE A 365 -5.67 9.00 31.92
C PHE A 365 -6.18 10.41 32.22
N ALA A 366 -6.03 11.35 31.28
CA ALA A 366 -6.53 12.72 31.45
C ALA A 366 -8.05 12.76 31.57
N ASP A 367 -8.76 12.08 30.69
CA ASP A 367 -10.23 12.02 30.69
C ASP A 367 -10.80 11.35 31.95
N ASN A 368 -10.01 10.45 32.58
CA ASN A 368 -10.37 9.81 33.83
C ASN A 368 -9.94 10.60 35.10
N GLY A 369 -9.38 11.79 34.97
CA GLY A 369 -8.91 12.62 36.07
C GLY A 369 -7.74 12.02 36.86
N ASN A 370 -6.95 11.15 36.24
CA ASN A 370 -5.77 10.52 36.85
C ASN A 370 -4.49 11.35 36.61
N ASP A 371 -4.41 12.53 37.25
CA ASP A 371 -3.31 13.47 37.10
C ASP A 371 -1.90 12.86 37.24
N PRO A 372 -1.60 11.98 38.23
CA PRO A 372 -0.27 11.39 38.34
C PRO A 372 0.12 10.54 37.14
N GLN A 373 -0.80 9.70 36.64
CA GLN A 373 -0.56 8.86 35.49
C GLN A 373 -0.51 9.69 34.21
N THR A 374 -1.37 10.70 34.07
CA THR A 374 -1.33 11.65 32.94
C THR A 374 0.03 12.33 32.84
N LYS A 375 0.56 12.86 33.94
CA LYS A 375 1.90 13.50 33.96
C LYS A 375 3.01 12.51 33.58
N LYS A 376 2.95 11.29 34.13
CA LYS A 376 3.93 10.24 33.84
C LYS A 376 3.90 9.85 32.36
N SER A 377 2.73 9.49 31.83
CA SER A 377 2.57 9.07 30.43
C SER A 377 2.92 10.20 29.46
N THR A 378 2.59 11.48 29.82
CA THR A 378 2.99 12.64 29.02
C THR A 378 4.49 12.80 28.95
N ALA A 379 5.21 12.64 30.07
CA ALA A 379 6.67 12.69 30.09
C ALA A 379 7.29 11.56 29.24
N GLU A 380 6.72 10.35 29.30
CA GLU A 380 7.13 9.21 28.46
C GLU A 380 6.86 9.48 26.98
N LEU A 381 5.70 10.06 26.62
CA LEU A 381 5.37 10.46 25.23
C LEU A 381 6.38 11.48 24.70
N LEU A 382 6.70 12.51 25.49
CA LEU A 382 7.70 13.52 25.11
C LEU A 382 9.09 12.91 24.93
N GLN A 383 9.48 11.99 25.81
CA GLN A 383 10.75 11.27 25.69
C GLN A 383 10.80 10.39 24.42
N LEU A 384 9.70 9.72 24.07
CA LEU A 384 9.60 8.94 22.82
C LEU A 384 9.71 9.85 21.59
N LEU A 385 9.08 11.03 21.61
CA LEU A 385 9.16 12.02 20.53
C LEU A 385 10.59 12.58 20.36
N GLU A 386 11.35 12.69 21.44
CA GLU A 386 12.75 13.16 21.40
C GLU A 386 13.73 12.07 20.93
N ARG A 387 13.46 10.80 21.24
CA ARG A 387 14.27 9.66 20.79
C ARG A 387 13.99 9.27 19.35
N GLY A 388 12.71 9.31 18.96
CA GLY A 388 12.27 9.02 17.61
C GLY A 388 12.51 10.23 16.70
N GLU A 389 12.69 9.96 15.41
CA GLU A 389 12.72 11.01 14.41
C GLU A 389 11.28 11.52 14.17
N SER A 390 10.79 12.39 15.04
CA SER A 390 9.41 12.92 15.01
C SER A 390 9.01 13.51 13.65
N GLY A 391 9.97 13.99 12.87
CA GLY A 391 9.76 14.46 11.50
C GLY A 391 9.41 13.36 10.49
N ARG A 392 9.57 12.07 10.86
CA ARG A 392 9.26 10.92 10.00
C ARG A 392 7.87 10.33 10.24
N LEU A 393 7.12 10.84 11.21
CA LEU A 393 5.76 10.37 11.50
C LEU A 393 4.83 10.61 10.31
N GLY A 394 3.88 9.69 10.10
CA GLY A 394 2.80 9.88 9.14
C GLY A 394 1.97 11.14 9.45
N PRO A 395 1.45 11.85 8.41
CA PRO A 395 0.72 13.11 8.61
C PRO A 395 -0.41 13.00 9.63
N GLN A 396 -1.20 11.94 9.54
CA GLN A 396 -2.32 11.71 10.45
C GLN A 396 -1.86 11.41 11.88
N VAL A 397 -0.77 10.66 12.04
CA VAL A 397 -0.21 10.33 13.36
C VAL A 397 0.35 11.56 14.03
N ALA A 398 1.12 12.38 13.30
CA ALA A 398 1.65 13.64 13.81
C ALA A 398 0.54 14.57 14.29
N ARG A 399 -0.53 14.72 13.50
CA ARG A 399 -1.70 15.54 13.86
C ARG A 399 -2.44 15.00 15.08
N ASN A 400 -2.66 13.68 15.19
CA ASN A 400 -3.32 13.07 16.35
C ASN A 400 -2.53 13.26 17.64
N ILE A 401 -1.20 13.13 17.57
CA ILE A 401 -0.31 13.35 18.71
C ILE A 401 -0.31 14.84 19.10
N ALA A 402 -0.24 15.74 18.11
CA ALA A 402 -0.28 17.19 18.36
C ALA A 402 -1.61 17.61 19.03
N GLU A 403 -2.75 17.08 18.57
CA GLU A 403 -4.06 17.33 19.18
C GLU A 403 -4.08 16.87 20.66
N THR A 404 -3.51 15.70 20.94
CA THR A 404 -3.37 15.19 22.32
C THR A 404 -2.48 16.09 23.16
N LEU A 405 -1.32 16.52 22.63
CA LEU A 405 -0.41 17.41 23.36
C LEU A 405 -1.05 18.77 23.66
N LEU A 406 -1.84 19.34 22.74
CA LEU A 406 -2.61 20.56 22.96
C LEU A 406 -3.61 20.40 24.11
N GLN A 407 -4.36 19.29 24.14
CA GLN A 407 -5.30 18.98 25.19
C GLN A 407 -4.63 18.81 26.57
N LEU A 408 -3.37 18.35 26.58
CA LEU A 408 -2.55 18.19 27.79
C LEU A 408 -1.77 19.46 28.19
N GLY A 409 -2.00 20.58 27.49
CA GLY A 409 -1.32 21.86 27.77
C GLY A 409 0.14 21.90 27.29
N GLN A 410 0.58 20.92 26.49
CA GLN A 410 1.95 20.87 25.91
C GLN A 410 2.00 21.62 24.57
N THR A 411 1.58 22.91 24.60
CA THR A 411 1.35 23.72 23.40
C THR A 411 2.61 23.87 22.55
N GLU A 412 3.76 24.14 23.16
CA GLU A 412 5.02 24.36 22.43
C GLU A 412 5.42 23.13 21.59
N LYS A 413 5.39 21.94 22.20
CA LYS A 413 5.74 20.68 21.53
C LYS A 413 4.72 20.32 20.44
N ALA A 414 3.44 20.60 20.67
CA ALA A 414 2.39 20.40 19.66
C ALA A 414 2.60 21.31 18.45
N LEU A 415 2.87 22.60 18.66
CA LEU A 415 3.16 23.55 17.59
C LEU A 415 4.42 23.18 16.81
N GLN A 416 5.47 22.70 17.50
CA GLN A 416 6.68 22.19 16.84
C GLN A 416 6.38 21.00 15.92
N LEU A 417 5.54 20.04 16.35
CA LEU A 417 5.16 18.88 15.57
C LEU A 417 4.32 19.30 14.34
N LEU A 418 3.35 20.19 14.53
CA LEU A 418 2.51 20.72 13.44
C LEU A 418 3.31 21.55 12.45
N ARG A 419 4.31 22.34 12.92
CA ARG A 419 5.25 23.06 12.07
C ARG A 419 6.00 22.11 11.16
N THR A 420 6.56 21.04 11.72
CA THR A 420 7.28 20.00 10.95
C THR A 420 6.37 19.36 9.91
N GLU A 421 5.11 19.11 10.26
CA GLU A 421 4.13 18.53 9.33
C GLU A 421 3.81 19.48 8.16
N VAL A 422 3.63 20.78 8.42
CA VAL A 422 3.46 21.80 7.37
C VAL A 422 4.70 21.89 6.48
N MET A 423 5.91 21.88 7.06
CA MET A 423 7.17 21.95 6.30
C MET A 423 7.40 20.73 5.42
N ASN A 424 6.97 19.54 5.87
CA ASN A 424 7.01 18.33 5.05
C ASN A 424 6.05 18.38 3.85
N ASN A 425 4.89 19.04 3.98
CA ASN A 425 3.84 19.12 2.96
C ASN A 425 3.34 20.56 2.75
N PRO A 426 4.21 21.51 2.35
CA PRO A 426 3.88 22.94 2.32
C PRO A 426 2.94 23.34 1.18
N GLU A 427 2.73 22.48 0.19
CA GLU A 427 1.91 22.72 -0.99
C GLU A 427 0.60 21.90 -1.01
N ASP A 428 0.33 21.07 0.04
CA ASP A 428 -0.90 20.29 0.17
C ASP A 428 -2.00 21.08 0.90
N PRO A 429 -3.03 21.60 0.18
CA PRO A 429 -4.07 22.42 0.77
C PRO A 429 -4.88 21.67 1.85
N ALA A 430 -5.10 20.36 1.67
CA ALA A 430 -5.86 19.55 2.62
C ALA A 430 -5.10 19.38 3.94
N ASN A 431 -3.80 19.15 3.87
CA ASN A 431 -2.94 19.10 5.04
C ASN A 431 -2.88 20.42 5.79
N LEU A 432 -2.70 21.54 5.06
CA LEU A 432 -2.66 22.89 5.66
C LEU A 432 -3.96 23.22 6.38
N GLU A 433 -5.11 22.92 5.76
CA GLU A 433 -6.42 23.16 6.38
C GLU A 433 -6.65 22.25 7.59
N ALA A 434 -6.23 20.99 7.55
CA ALA A 434 -6.32 20.08 8.70
C ALA A 434 -5.53 20.62 9.92
N VAL A 435 -4.34 21.16 9.70
CA VAL A 435 -3.54 21.81 10.76
C VAL A 435 -4.26 23.04 11.33
N ARG A 436 -4.82 23.91 10.45
CA ARG A 436 -5.60 25.07 10.89
C ARG A 436 -6.81 24.67 11.72
N GLN A 437 -7.53 23.62 11.34
CA GLN A 437 -8.69 23.11 12.07
C GLN A 437 -8.34 22.59 13.45
N ILE A 438 -7.22 21.89 13.62
CA ILE A 438 -6.75 21.41 14.92
C ILE A 438 -6.51 22.60 15.86
N LEU A 439 -5.80 23.63 15.39
CA LEU A 439 -5.49 24.80 16.21
C LEU A 439 -6.73 25.67 16.48
N ARG A 440 -7.64 25.80 15.52
CA ARG A 440 -8.93 26.49 15.69
C ARG A 440 -9.79 25.83 16.78
N LYS A 441 -9.85 24.51 16.83
CA LYS A 441 -10.58 23.78 17.90
C LYS A 441 -10.04 24.06 19.29
N GLN A 442 -8.80 24.47 19.41
CA GLN A 442 -8.13 24.79 20.69
C GLN A 442 -8.10 26.31 20.98
N GLY A 443 -8.81 27.10 20.17
CA GLY A 443 -8.85 28.57 20.32
C GLY A 443 -7.61 29.31 19.83
N LEU A 444 -6.69 28.61 19.13
CA LEU A 444 -5.43 29.13 18.60
C LEU A 444 -5.56 29.46 17.11
N THR A 445 -6.55 30.23 16.70
CA THR A 445 -6.87 30.49 15.29
C THR A 445 -5.81 31.36 14.62
N ASP A 446 -5.42 32.46 15.28
CA ASP A 446 -4.45 33.42 14.71
C ASP A 446 -3.04 32.81 14.69
N GLU A 447 -2.64 32.16 15.78
CA GLU A 447 -1.37 31.42 15.89
C GLU A 447 -1.30 30.30 14.86
N GLY A 448 -2.42 29.63 14.59
CA GLY A 448 -2.52 28.57 13.60
C GLY A 448 -2.33 29.08 12.16
N ASN A 449 -2.93 30.19 11.83
CA ASN A 449 -2.75 30.83 10.51
C ASN A 449 -1.29 31.30 10.34
N GLU A 450 -0.74 31.95 11.35
CA GLU A 450 0.64 32.42 11.35
C GLU A 450 1.64 31.27 11.25
N LEU A 451 1.46 30.19 12.03
CA LEU A 451 2.28 28.99 11.99
C LEU A 451 2.30 28.38 10.59
N VAL A 452 1.12 28.21 9.97
CA VAL A 452 1.02 27.60 8.64
C VAL A 452 1.74 28.46 7.59
N GLU A 453 1.46 29.77 7.55
CA GLU A 453 2.05 30.65 6.53
C GLU A 453 3.57 30.82 6.73
N ASN A 454 4.05 30.96 7.97
CA ASN A 454 5.47 31.08 8.26
C ASN A 454 6.22 29.79 7.95
N SER A 455 5.71 28.63 8.37
CA SER A 455 6.34 27.33 8.11
C SER A 455 6.39 27.00 6.61
N ARG A 456 5.30 27.31 5.88
CA ARG A 456 5.23 27.16 4.44
C ARG A 456 6.28 28.01 3.72
N ARG A 457 6.37 29.31 4.07
CA ARG A 457 7.35 30.23 3.50
C ARG A 457 8.76 29.78 3.77
N GLU A 458 9.08 29.42 5.01
CA GLU A 458 10.39 28.94 5.43
C GLU A 458 10.80 27.67 4.66
N ALA A 459 9.92 26.70 4.52
CA ALA A 459 10.19 25.49 3.74
C ALA A 459 10.53 25.80 2.28
N ILE A 460 9.77 26.70 1.64
CA ILE A 460 10.02 27.14 0.26
C ILE A 460 11.35 27.87 0.14
N GLU A 461 11.67 28.78 1.07
CA GLU A 461 12.93 29.53 1.08
C GLU A 461 14.14 28.60 1.26
N MET A 462 14.07 27.60 2.15
CA MET A 462 15.14 26.61 2.36
C MET A 462 15.39 25.79 1.09
N MET A 463 14.32 25.32 0.44
CA MET A 463 14.43 24.57 -0.82
C MET A 463 15.06 25.42 -1.93
N ASN A 464 14.62 26.67 -2.07
CA ASN A 464 15.10 27.58 -3.12
C ASN A 464 16.56 28.00 -2.88
N SER A 465 16.97 28.28 -1.64
CA SER A 465 18.33 28.70 -1.32
C SER A 465 19.35 27.62 -1.67
N SER A 466 19.06 26.35 -1.38
CA SER A 466 19.93 25.24 -1.72
C SER A 466 20.05 25.03 -3.24
N ALA A 467 18.94 25.21 -3.97
CA ALA A 467 18.92 25.10 -5.43
C ALA A 467 19.71 26.25 -6.11
N LEU A 468 19.64 27.47 -5.56
CA LEU A 468 20.43 28.61 -6.06
C LEU A 468 21.93 28.40 -5.88
N LEU A 469 22.38 27.93 -4.72
CA LEU A 469 23.79 27.60 -4.47
C LEU A 469 24.29 26.51 -5.42
N SER A 470 23.51 25.48 -5.67
CA SER A 470 23.84 24.46 -6.64
C SER A 470 24.02 25.02 -8.06
N ARG A 471 23.12 25.92 -8.49
CA ARG A 471 23.19 26.60 -9.80
C ARG A 471 24.40 27.52 -9.94
N SER A 472 24.82 28.19 -8.85
CA SER A 472 26.03 29.04 -8.85
C SER A 472 27.32 28.22 -8.83
N GLY A 473 27.26 26.91 -8.67
CA GLY A 473 28.42 26.01 -8.64
C GLY A 473 29.02 25.81 -7.26
N ASP A 474 28.46 26.41 -6.21
CA ASP A 474 28.87 26.21 -4.82
C ASP A 474 28.19 24.96 -4.23
N PHE A 475 28.61 23.79 -4.71
CA PHE A 475 28.01 22.51 -4.32
C PHE A 475 28.29 22.14 -2.88
N GLN A 476 29.46 22.51 -2.33
CA GLN A 476 29.81 22.17 -0.95
C GLN A 476 28.86 22.85 0.04
N THR A 477 28.63 24.15 -0.14
CA THR A 477 27.69 24.92 0.67
C THR A 477 26.25 24.46 0.41
N ALA A 478 25.91 24.11 -0.83
CA ALA A 478 24.59 23.58 -1.18
C ALA A 478 24.29 22.25 -0.47
N VAL A 479 25.24 21.30 -0.44
CA VAL A 479 25.11 20.02 0.28
C VAL A 479 24.95 20.24 1.78
N SER A 480 25.72 21.16 2.38
CA SER A 480 25.58 21.48 3.81
C SER A 480 24.19 22.05 4.14
N LYS A 481 23.72 23.01 3.35
CA LYS A 481 22.38 23.62 3.55
C LYS A 481 21.23 22.65 3.31
N ILE A 482 21.34 21.79 2.29
CA ILE A 482 20.28 20.83 2.01
C ILE A 482 20.18 19.77 3.12
N ARG A 483 21.31 19.37 3.74
CA ARG A 483 21.29 18.47 4.91
C ARG A 483 20.57 19.12 6.10
N GLN A 484 20.84 20.38 6.37
CA GLN A 484 20.14 21.13 7.42
C GLN A 484 18.62 21.20 7.14
N ALA A 485 18.23 21.42 5.89
CA ALA A 485 16.83 21.40 5.50
C ALA A 485 16.18 20.01 5.67
N LEU A 486 16.91 18.93 5.36
CA LEU A 486 16.43 17.55 5.53
C LEU A 486 16.23 17.17 7.00
N GLU A 487 16.99 17.73 7.94
CA GLU A 487 16.75 17.53 9.38
C GLU A 487 15.41 18.14 9.81
N MET A 488 14.99 19.27 9.22
CA MET A 488 13.76 19.95 9.57
C MET A 488 12.53 19.38 8.85
N MET A 489 12.69 18.86 7.63
CA MET A 489 11.60 18.36 6.78
C MET A 489 12.02 17.06 6.05
N PRO A 490 12.24 15.96 6.79
CA PRO A 490 12.83 14.72 6.26
C PRO A 490 11.91 13.94 5.31
N ARG A 491 10.63 14.29 5.23
CA ARG A 491 9.62 13.66 4.36
C ARG A 491 9.19 14.53 3.18
N ASN A 492 9.75 15.74 3.06
CA ASN A 492 9.42 16.60 1.95
C ASN A 492 9.97 16.02 0.64
N VAL A 493 9.08 15.48 -0.19
CA VAL A 493 9.42 14.78 -1.44
C VAL A 493 10.27 15.64 -2.38
N ARG A 494 9.87 16.91 -2.53
CA ARG A 494 10.59 17.86 -3.39
C ARG A 494 12.01 18.12 -2.89
N LEU A 495 12.17 18.24 -1.56
CA LEU A 495 13.47 18.41 -0.94
C LEU A 495 14.35 17.17 -1.09
N LEU A 496 13.78 15.96 -0.89
CA LEU A 496 14.49 14.69 -1.08
C LEU A 496 15.07 14.56 -2.49
N PHE A 497 14.28 14.86 -3.53
CA PHE A 497 14.77 14.86 -4.91
C PHE A 497 15.79 15.98 -5.18
N ASN A 498 15.59 17.16 -4.63
CA ASN A 498 16.56 18.26 -4.77
C ASN A 498 17.90 17.90 -4.11
N ALA A 499 17.87 17.29 -2.93
CA ALA A 499 19.06 16.84 -2.22
C ALA A 499 19.83 15.78 -3.03
N ALA A 500 19.13 14.76 -3.54
CA ALA A 500 19.73 13.76 -4.40
C ALA A 500 20.37 14.40 -5.65
N HIS A 501 19.67 15.31 -6.31
CA HIS A 501 20.19 16.04 -7.47
C HIS A 501 21.45 16.83 -7.16
N ILE A 502 21.46 17.59 -6.05
CA ILE A 502 22.61 18.41 -5.62
C ILE A 502 23.83 17.52 -5.31
N MET A 503 23.62 16.41 -4.58
CA MET A 503 24.69 15.46 -4.23
C MET A 503 25.28 14.79 -5.46
N LEU A 504 24.45 14.35 -6.41
CA LEU A 504 24.89 13.79 -7.68
C LEU A 504 25.69 14.81 -8.49
N SER A 505 25.18 16.04 -8.63
CA SER A 505 25.87 17.10 -9.35
C SER A 505 27.21 17.53 -8.72
N HIS A 506 27.32 17.40 -7.39
CA HIS A 506 28.58 17.57 -6.68
C HIS A 506 29.58 16.45 -7.07
N MET A 507 29.15 15.18 -6.97
CA MET A 507 30.01 14.03 -7.29
C MET A 507 30.41 13.97 -8.77
N GLU A 508 29.55 14.38 -9.70
CA GLU A 508 29.88 14.48 -11.13
C GLU A 508 31.03 15.45 -11.44
N ARG A 509 31.26 16.44 -10.56
CA ARG A 509 32.35 17.42 -10.71
C ARG A 509 33.60 17.14 -9.88
N THR A 510 33.42 16.58 -8.70
CA THR A 510 34.51 16.39 -7.73
C THR A 510 35.02 14.96 -7.65
N GLY A 511 34.35 14.03 -8.30
CA GLY A 511 34.58 12.61 -8.20
C GLY A 511 33.62 11.92 -7.25
N SER A 512 33.51 10.60 -7.39
CA SER A 512 32.62 9.74 -6.61
C SER A 512 33.03 9.72 -5.13
N ASP A 513 32.05 9.84 -4.23
CA ASP A 513 32.22 9.71 -2.77
C ASP A 513 31.31 8.59 -2.26
N PRO A 514 31.86 7.49 -1.72
CA PRO A 514 31.06 6.35 -1.25
C PRO A 514 30.05 6.71 -0.15
N GLN A 515 30.33 7.73 0.66
CA GLN A 515 29.40 8.17 1.70
C GLN A 515 28.22 8.93 1.08
N LEU A 516 28.49 9.86 0.18
CA LEU A 516 27.46 10.61 -0.54
C LEU A 516 26.61 9.69 -1.44
N LEU A 517 27.21 8.68 -2.08
CA LEU A 517 26.47 7.67 -2.85
C LEU A 517 25.46 6.92 -1.98
N ARG A 518 25.88 6.46 -0.80
CA ARG A 518 24.97 5.79 0.15
C ARG A 518 23.86 6.72 0.64
N GLU A 519 24.20 7.96 0.97
CA GLU A 519 23.24 8.98 1.39
C GLU A 519 22.23 9.27 0.28
N THR A 520 22.69 9.51 -0.95
CA THR A 520 21.84 9.76 -2.12
C THR A 520 20.89 8.59 -2.39
N ARG A 521 21.38 7.35 -2.30
CA ARG A 521 20.55 6.15 -2.45
C ARG A 521 19.45 6.07 -1.39
N ARG A 522 19.76 6.41 -0.14
CA ARG A 522 18.75 6.47 0.95
C ARG A 522 17.71 7.55 0.70
N LEU A 523 18.13 8.73 0.24
CA LEU A 523 17.21 9.84 -0.07
C LEU A 523 16.25 9.46 -1.20
N LEU A 524 16.74 8.84 -2.27
CA LEU A 524 15.92 8.38 -3.39
C LEU A 524 14.97 7.26 -2.96
N ALA A 525 15.43 6.31 -2.13
CA ALA A 525 14.55 5.29 -1.57
C ALA A 525 13.44 5.91 -0.70
N SER A 526 13.77 6.88 0.16
CA SER A 526 12.79 7.61 0.96
C SER A 526 11.80 8.40 0.09
N ALA A 527 12.29 9.12 -0.91
CA ALA A 527 11.43 9.86 -1.85
C ALA A 527 10.44 8.94 -2.57
N ASN A 528 10.89 7.76 -2.99
CA ASN A 528 10.04 6.78 -3.66
C ASN A 528 8.97 6.16 -2.76
N VAL A 529 9.20 6.05 -1.45
CA VAL A 529 8.17 5.62 -0.49
C VAL A 529 7.04 6.64 -0.42
N HIS A 530 7.36 7.94 -0.46
CA HIS A 530 6.38 9.04 -0.32
C HIS A 530 5.75 9.48 -1.65
N ALA A 531 6.45 9.30 -2.76
CA ALA A 531 5.96 9.61 -4.11
C ALA A 531 6.41 8.51 -5.09
N PRO A 532 5.77 7.33 -5.05
CA PRO A 532 6.12 6.22 -5.92
C PRO A 532 5.83 6.58 -7.38
N GLY A 533 6.84 6.35 -8.24
CA GLY A 533 6.71 6.55 -9.68
C GLY A 533 6.92 7.99 -10.18
N GLU A 534 7.40 8.88 -9.35
CA GLU A 534 7.83 10.22 -9.78
C GLU A 534 8.94 10.09 -10.87
N PRO A 535 8.76 10.69 -12.07
CA PRO A 535 9.72 10.54 -13.18
C PRO A 535 11.16 10.94 -12.83
N ARG A 536 11.33 11.92 -11.95
CA ARG A 536 12.65 12.38 -11.46
C ARG A 536 13.42 11.30 -10.72
N HIS A 537 12.72 10.32 -10.11
CA HIS A 537 13.35 9.21 -9.41
C HIS A 537 14.24 8.40 -10.37
N ASN A 538 13.70 8.00 -11.52
CA ASN A 538 14.43 7.19 -12.51
C ASN A 538 15.61 7.95 -13.12
N GLU A 539 15.43 9.24 -13.43
CA GLU A 539 16.52 10.09 -13.92
C GLU A 539 17.70 10.13 -12.94
N LEU A 540 17.40 10.35 -11.65
CA LEU A 540 18.43 10.43 -10.62
C LEU A 540 19.04 9.07 -10.28
N MET A 541 18.29 7.98 -10.38
CA MET A 541 18.82 6.62 -10.21
C MET A 541 19.82 6.25 -11.32
N ILE A 542 19.54 6.57 -12.58
CA ILE A 542 20.47 6.35 -13.69
C ILE A 542 21.79 7.10 -13.44
N ARG A 543 21.74 8.35 -13.01
CA ARG A 543 22.94 9.14 -12.67
C ARG A 543 23.72 8.54 -11.49
N LEU A 544 23.00 8.04 -10.46
CA LEU A 544 23.58 7.37 -9.31
C LEU A 544 24.33 6.09 -9.70
N GLU A 545 23.73 5.27 -10.59
CA GLU A 545 24.33 4.04 -11.08
C GLU A 545 25.58 4.31 -11.94
N ALA A 546 25.52 5.32 -12.80
CA ALA A 546 26.68 5.73 -13.60
C ALA A 546 27.88 6.11 -12.75
N LEU A 547 27.65 6.82 -11.64
CA LEU A 547 28.71 7.17 -10.66
C LEU A 547 29.19 5.98 -9.84
N SER A 548 28.31 5.00 -9.58
CA SER A 548 28.66 3.78 -8.82
C SER A 548 29.49 2.78 -9.65
N THR A 549 29.39 2.80 -10.98
CA THR A 549 30.12 1.90 -11.91
C THR A 549 31.44 2.50 -12.38
N ALA A 550 31.70 3.78 -12.09
CA ALA A 550 32.95 4.47 -12.44
C ALA A 550 34.09 4.24 -11.41
N GLU A 551 33.84 3.48 -10.35
CA GLU A 551 34.82 2.91 -9.42
C GLU A 551 35.31 1.55 -9.93
#